data_c01d4c2ecf00093054f13d9d1edd1867
#
_entry.id   c01d4c2ecf00093054f13d9d1edd1867
#
_cell.length_a   1.000
_cell.length_b   1.000
_cell.length_c   1.000
_cell.angle_alpha   90.00
_cell.angle_beta   90.00
_cell.angle_gamma   90.00
#
_symmetry.space_group_name_H-M   'P 1'
#
loop_
_entity.id
_entity.type
_entity.pdbx_description
1 polymer ?
#
loop_
_entity_poly.entity_id
_entity_poly.type
_entity_poly.pdbx_seq_one_letter_code
_entity_poly.pdbx_strand_id
1 'polypeptide(L)'
;MITCIIRYHIDLNQKAEFEQYARNWGQAIPRCGADLVGYFAPYEGSATLAYGVYSVESLAAYEQYRSRLAADPLGRENYEFAKRNRFVLREDRTFLKLASSPHPALVSP
;
A
#
# COMPACT_ATOMS: atom_id res chain seq x y z
N MET A 1 11.61 -11.12 6.46
CA MET A 1 10.62 -10.41 5.64
C MET A 1 9.41 -10.05 6.50
N ILE A 2 8.94 -8.84 6.37
CA ILE A 2 7.73 -8.37 7.03
C ILE A 2 6.75 -7.84 5.98
N THR A 3 5.46 -7.92 6.30
CA THR A 3 4.41 -7.47 5.39
C THR A 3 3.66 -6.30 6.00
N CYS A 4 3.59 -5.22 5.25
CA CYS A 4 2.82 -4.05 5.63
C CYS A 4 1.43 -4.16 5.06
N ILE A 5 0.43 -4.07 5.93
CA ILE A 5 -0.97 -4.02 5.53
C ILE A 5 -1.50 -2.64 5.90
N ILE A 6 -1.94 -1.91 4.89
CA ILE A 6 -2.54 -0.59 5.07
C ILE A 6 -4.04 -0.75 4.88
N ARG A 7 -4.81 -0.40 5.91
CA ARG A 7 -6.26 -0.37 5.82
C ARG A 7 -6.69 1.07 5.62
N TYR A 8 -7.44 1.30 4.54
CA TYR A 8 -7.95 2.62 4.19
C TYR A 8 -9.45 2.68 4.39
N HIS A 9 -9.92 3.81 4.90
CA HIS A 9 -11.30 4.20 4.77
C HIS A 9 -11.36 5.31 3.73
N ILE A 10 -12.09 5.07 2.65
CA ILE A 10 -12.13 6.01 1.52
C ILE A 10 -13.49 6.66 1.39
N ASP A 11 -13.51 7.81 0.72
CA ASP A 11 -14.76 8.48 0.37
C ASP A 11 -15.51 7.61 -0.64
N LEU A 12 -16.74 7.21 -0.28
CA LEU A 12 -17.54 6.31 -1.12
C LEU A 12 -17.87 6.91 -2.49
N ASN A 13 -17.78 8.24 -2.63
CA ASN A 13 -18.03 8.93 -3.89
C ASN A 13 -16.79 9.07 -4.77
N GLN A 14 -15.62 8.60 -4.28
CA GLN A 14 -14.33 8.76 -4.97
C GLN A 14 -13.61 7.42 -5.16
N LYS A 15 -14.37 6.36 -5.39
CA LYS A 15 -13.76 5.03 -5.63
C LYS A 15 -12.85 5.06 -6.86
N ALA A 16 -13.24 5.75 -7.92
CA ALA A 16 -12.44 5.84 -9.14
C ALA A 16 -11.10 6.54 -8.88
N GLU A 17 -11.09 7.58 -8.06
CA GLU A 17 -9.88 8.29 -7.66
C GLU A 17 -8.97 7.40 -6.83
N PHE A 18 -9.54 6.62 -5.91
CA PHE A 18 -8.75 5.65 -5.16
C PHE A 18 -8.14 4.58 -6.07
N GLU A 19 -8.87 4.11 -7.06
CA GLU A 19 -8.36 3.13 -8.02
C GLU A 19 -7.20 3.69 -8.86
N GLN A 20 -7.26 4.97 -9.23
CA GLN A 20 -6.12 5.62 -9.89
C GLN A 20 -4.91 5.73 -8.95
N TYR A 21 -5.15 6.10 -7.71
CA TYR A 21 -4.14 6.14 -6.64
C TYR A 21 -3.47 4.77 -6.48
N ALA A 22 -4.27 3.70 -6.48
CA ALA A 22 -3.78 2.32 -6.41
C ALA A 22 -2.92 1.95 -7.62
N ARG A 23 -3.34 2.33 -8.83
CA ARG A 23 -2.54 2.08 -10.04
C ARG A 23 -1.19 2.79 -10.00
N ASN A 24 -1.17 4.01 -9.49
CA ASN A 24 0.07 4.77 -9.36
C ASN A 24 1.03 4.09 -8.36
N TRP A 25 0.51 3.61 -7.23
CA TRP A 25 1.32 2.84 -6.29
C TRP A 25 1.80 1.53 -6.89
N GLY A 26 1.00 0.92 -7.76
CA GLY A 26 1.39 -0.28 -8.51
C GLY A 26 2.66 -0.11 -9.30
N GLN A 27 2.99 1.11 -9.71
CA GLN A 27 4.23 1.44 -10.41
C GLN A 27 5.32 1.90 -9.44
N ALA A 28 5.00 2.82 -8.55
CA ALA A 28 5.98 3.47 -7.69
C ALA A 28 6.54 2.55 -6.60
N ILE A 29 5.70 1.74 -5.99
CA ILE A 29 6.12 0.87 -4.86
C ILE A 29 7.16 -0.17 -5.30
N PRO A 30 6.94 -0.97 -6.37
CA PRO A 30 7.96 -1.92 -6.82
C PRO A 30 9.26 -1.22 -7.23
N ARG A 31 9.16 -0.09 -7.91
CA ARG A 31 10.32 0.66 -8.36
C ARG A 31 11.19 1.16 -7.19
N CYS A 32 10.56 1.43 -6.06
CA CYS A 32 11.26 1.91 -4.87
C CYS A 32 11.73 0.79 -3.93
N GLY A 33 11.55 -0.48 -4.31
CA GLY A 33 12.18 -1.59 -3.63
C GLY A 33 11.32 -2.40 -2.68
N ALA A 34 10.01 -2.18 -2.65
CA ALA A 34 9.10 -3.04 -1.91
C ALA A 34 8.45 -4.08 -2.84
N ASP A 35 8.12 -5.23 -2.29
CA ASP A 35 7.44 -6.30 -3.01
C ASP A 35 5.93 -6.08 -2.83
N LEU A 36 5.30 -5.51 -3.84
CA LEU A 36 3.88 -5.18 -3.77
C LEU A 36 3.02 -6.41 -4.05
N VAL A 37 2.22 -6.79 -3.06
CA VAL A 37 1.20 -7.83 -3.24
C VAL A 37 0.04 -7.25 -4.05
N GLY A 38 -0.44 -6.07 -3.67
CA GLY A 38 -1.47 -5.37 -4.43
C GLY A 38 -2.23 -4.36 -3.62
N TYR A 39 -3.07 -3.62 -4.33
CA TYR A 39 -4.07 -2.73 -3.76
C TYR A 39 -5.45 -3.32 -4.02
N PHE A 40 -6.32 -3.23 -3.03
CA PHE A 40 -7.66 -3.81 -3.06
C PHE A 40 -8.69 -2.72 -2.82
N ALA A 41 -9.57 -2.53 -3.80
CA ALA A 41 -10.65 -1.55 -3.74
C ALA A 41 -11.95 -2.24 -3.32
N PRO A 42 -12.94 -1.50 -2.79
CA PRO A 42 -14.24 -2.08 -2.46
C PRO A 42 -14.90 -2.75 -3.67
N TYR A 43 -15.46 -3.94 -3.48
CA TYR A 43 -16.17 -4.67 -4.52
C TYR A 43 -17.57 -5.05 -4.04
N GLU A 44 -17.66 -5.86 -2.99
CA GLU A 44 -18.93 -6.33 -2.43
C GLU A 44 -18.87 -6.16 -0.92
N GLY A 45 -19.93 -5.68 -0.30
CA GLY A 45 -19.98 -5.39 1.13
C GLY A 45 -19.70 -3.92 1.41
N SER A 46 -18.63 -3.61 2.15
CA SER A 46 -18.30 -2.22 2.46
C SER A 46 -17.96 -1.42 1.20
N ALA A 47 -18.51 -0.21 1.10
CA ALA A 47 -18.22 0.71 0.00
C ALA A 47 -16.99 1.59 0.28
N THR A 48 -16.44 1.53 1.50
CA THR A 48 -15.39 2.47 1.95
C THR A 48 -14.12 1.79 2.41
N LEU A 49 -14.10 0.45 2.50
CA LEU A 49 -12.94 -0.27 3.00
C LEU A 49 -12.05 -0.71 1.85
N ALA A 50 -10.76 -0.36 1.93
CA ALA A 50 -9.75 -0.71 0.92
C ALA A 50 -8.45 -1.09 1.61
N TYR A 51 -7.55 -1.76 0.89
CA TYR A 51 -6.28 -2.22 1.44
C TYR A 51 -5.13 -2.02 0.46
N GLY A 52 -3.94 -1.78 1.02
CA GLY A 52 -2.68 -1.89 0.29
C GLY A 52 -1.79 -2.87 1.04
N VAL A 53 -1.12 -3.77 0.33
CA VAL A 53 -0.31 -4.82 0.94
C VAL A 53 1.02 -4.93 0.20
N TYR A 54 2.13 -4.76 0.93
CA TYR A 54 3.46 -4.96 0.37
C TYR A 54 4.42 -5.52 1.43
N SER A 55 5.49 -6.15 0.97
CA SER A 55 6.49 -6.76 1.85
C SER A 55 7.86 -6.13 1.65
N VAL A 56 8.63 -6.07 2.73
CA VAL A 56 10.03 -5.63 2.74
C VAL A 56 10.84 -6.58 3.63
N GLU A 57 12.16 -6.56 3.47
CA GLU A 57 13.03 -7.48 4.21
C GLU A 57 13.02 -7.24 5.72
N SER A 58 12.96 -5.96 6.15
CA SER A 58 13.09 -5.57 7.54
C SER A 58 12.55 -4.16 7.75
N LEU A 59 12.47 -3.71 8.99
CA LEU A 59 12.12 -2.32 9.29
C LEU A 59 13.19 -1.34 8.77
N ALA A 60 14.47 -1.74 8.79
CA ALA A 60 15.54 -0.92 8.23
C ALA A 60 15.36 -0.77 6.71
N ALA A 61 15.02 -1.85 6.01
CA ALA A 61 14.71 -1.80 4.57
C ALA A 61 13.47 -0.95 4.30
N TYR A 62 12.50 -0.98 5.20
CA TYR A 62 11.30 -0.15 5.09
C TYR A 62 11.65 1.34 5.13
N GLU A 63 12.54 1.75 6.02
CA GLU A 63 12.95 3.15 6.11
C GLU A 63 13.65 3.61 4.83
N GLN A 64 14.51 2.77 4.26
CA GLN A 64 15.17 3.05 2.99
C GLN A 64 14.15 3.17 1.85
N TYR A 65 13.20 2.25 1.80
CA TYR A 65 12.11 2.27 0.82
C TYR A 65 11.30 3.57 0.94
N ARG A 66 10.95 4.00 2.16
CA ARG A 66 10.22 5.25 2.39
C ARG A 66 10.97 6.46 1.88
N SER A 67 12.29 6.49 2.07
CA SER A 67 13.14 7.57 1.54
C SER A 67 13.12 7.61 0.02
N ARG A 68 13.21 6.44 -0.62
CA ARG A 68 13.15 6.35 -2.09
C ARG A 68 11.78 6.77 -2.62
N LEU A 69 10.71 6.35 -1.94
CA LEU A 69 9.35 6.70 -2.34
C LEU A 69 9.10 8.21 -2.23
N ALA A 70 9.60 8.82 -1.18
CA ALA A 70 9.48 10.27 -0.97
C ALA A 70 10.22 11.08 -2.03
N ALA A 71 11.27 10.51 -2.63
CA ALA A 71 12.04 11.14 -3.71
C ALA A 71 11.51 10.76 -5.10
N ASP A 72 10.68 9.75 -5.22
CA ASP A 72 10.14 9.29 -6.51
C ASP A 72 9.08 10.27 -7.02
N PRO A 73 9.20 10.78 -8.27
CA PRO A 73 8.25 11.76 -8.78
C PRO A 73 6.81 11.29 -8.76
N LEU A 74 6.56 10.02 -9.13
CA LEU A 74 5.20 9.48 -9.11
C LEU A 74 4.70 9.26 -7.68
N GLY A 75 5.58 8.82 -6.77
CA GLY A 75 5.22 8.67 -5.36
C GLY A 75 4.81 10.00 -4.75
N ARG A 76 5.58 11.06 -5.00
CA ARG A 76 5.26 12.40 -4.54
C ARG A 76 3.94 12.91 -5.11
N GLU A 77 3.76 12.76 -6.42
CA GLU A 77 2.52 13.18 -7.07
C GLU A 77 1.31 12.42 -6.54
N ASN A 78 1.49 11.16 -6.21
CA ASN A 78 0.41 10.34 -5.69
C ASN A 78 -0.04 10.78 -4.29
N TYR A 79 0.91 11.17 -3.43
CA TYR A 79 0.59 11.78 -2.14
C TYR A 79 -0.17 13.09 -2.32
N GLU A 80 0.27 13.94 -3.24
CA GLU A 80 -0.39 15.21 -3.53
C GLU A 80 -1.78 15.00 -4.11
N PHE A 81 -1.96 14.00 -4.97
CA PHE A 81 -3.25 13.64 -5.54
C PHE A 81 -4.25 13.26 -4.43
N ALA A 82 -3.85 12.39 -3.49
CA ALA A 82 -4.70 12.01 -2.38
C ALA A 82 -5.02 13.19 -1.47
N LYS A 83 -4.04 14.05 -1.23
CA LYS A 83 -4.19 15.23 -0.39
C LYS A 83 -5.14 16.26 -0.99
N ARG A 84 -5.03 16.51 -2.31
CA ARG A 84 -5.90 17.46 -3.01
C ARG A 84 -7.35 17.00 -3.04
N ASN A 85 -7.56 15.70 -3.28
CA ASN A 85 -8.89 15.14 -3.50
C ASN A 85 -9.55 14.59 -2.24
N ARG A 86 -8.78 14.41 -1.17
CA ARG A 86 -9.27 14.01 0.15
C ARG A 86 -10.11 12.74 0.14
N PHE A 87 -9.74 11.76 -0.71
CA PHE A 87 -10.51 10.50 -0.76
C PHE A 87 -10.06 9.48 0.28
N VAL A 88 -8.88 9.63 0.87
CA VAL A 88 -8.43 8.80 1.98
C VAL A 88 -8.85 9.48 3.28
N LEU A 89 -9.86 8.93 3.94
CA LEU A 89 -10.41 9.51 5.17
C LEU A 89 -9.68 9.03 6.41
N ARG A 90 -9.16 7.80 6.36
CA ARG A 90 -8.37 7.21 7.44
C ARG A 90 -7.44 6.15 6.86
N GLU A 91 -6.26 6.03 7.45
CA GLU A 91 -5.25 5.07 7.04
C GLU A 91 -4.63 4.46 8.29
N ASP A 92 -4.70 3.14 8.41
CA ASP A 92 -4.07 2.39 9.49
C ASP A 92 -3.03 1.45 8.90
N ARG A 93 -1.78 1.59 9.34
CA ARG A 93 -0.66 0.80 8.84
C ARG A 93 -0.19 -0.18 9.90
N THR A 94 -0.10 -1.46 9.55
CA THR A 94 0.32 -2.53 10.45
C THR A 94 1.39 -3.38 9.78
N PHE A 95 2.45 -3.72 10.52
CA PHE A 95 3.49 -4.62 10.05
C PHE A 95 3.27 -5.99 10.71
N LEU A 96 3.23 -7.03 9.88
CA LEU A 96 2.98 -8.40 10.31
C LEU A 96 4.04 -9.32 9.72
N LYS A 97 4.24 -10.46 10.36
CA LYS A 97 5.05 -11.55 9.82
C LYS A 97 4.14 -12.70 9.44
N LEU A 98 4.43 -13.32 8.30
CA LEU A 98 3.71 -14.52 7.89
C LEU A 98 4.03 -15.64 8.89
N ALA A 99 3.02 -16.12 9.60
CA ALA A 99 3.18 -17.13 10.63
C ALA A 99 3.19 -18.54 10.05
N SER A 100 2.40 -18.76 8.99
CA SER A 100 2.26 -20.06 8.34
C SER A 100 1.76 -19.87 6.92
N SER A 101 2.24 -20.71 6.01
CA SER A 101 1.80 -20.69 4.62
C SER A 101 2.02 -22.09 4.03
N PRO A 102 1.14 -22.54 3.10
CA PRO A 102 1.42 -23.74 2.30
C PRO A 102 2.61 -23.55 1.35
N HIS A 103 3.11 -22.31 1.20
CA HIS A 103 4.27 -21.98 0.39
C HIS A 103 5.45 -21.66 1.33
N PRO A 104 6.31 -22.63 1.69
CA PRO A 104 7.37 -22.41 2.69
C PRO A 104 8.34 -21.28 2.35
N ALA A 105 8.52 -20.98 1.07
CA ALA A 105 9.41 -19.90 0.62
C ALA A 105 8.94 -18.51 1.07
N LEU A 106 7.68 -18.35 1.45
CA LEU A 106 7.10 -17.08 1.90
C LEU A 106 7.25 -16.89 3.41
N VAL A 107 7.62 -17.94 4.15
CA VAL A 107 7.76 -17.88 5.60
C VAL A 107 9.22 -17.66 5.92
N SER A 108 9.54 -16.52 6.57
CA SER A 108 10.90 -16.25 7.05
C SER A 108 11.24 -17.13 8.25
N PRO A 109 12.47 -17.66 8.31
CA PRO A 109 12.91 -18.40 9.47
C PRO A 109 12.99 -17.52 10.72
#